data_48423317ec6f68a32abfb663438cca12
#
_entry.id   48423317ec6f68a32abfb663438cca12
#
_cell.length_a   1.000
_cell.length_b   1.000
_cell.length_c   1.000
_cell.angle_alpha   90.00
_cell.angle_beta   90.00
_cell.angle_gamma   90.00
#
_symmetry.space_group_name_H-M   'P 1'
#
loop_
_entity.id
_entity.type
_entity.pdbx_description
1 polymer ?
#
loop_
_entity_poly.entity_id
_entity_poly.type
_entity_poly.pdbx_seq_one_letter_code
_entity_poly.pdbx_strand_id
1 'polypeptide(L)'
;MPQIHPPPAVVGLSESEPLASAIAREAGLGRLPIEERPFDGGEFKLRPLESARGRSLFVVQSLAGTEQAPASARLLRLLFLLQSLRDAGADARVVLLPYFAFARKDRRTQLRDPVTSRHVAELLEAAGASGLIGLDVHNPAAFDNAFRIPTIHLSALPMLVHHYLHHAAADRALTVVSPDVGGIKRAQLFREQLAAQSGGEVGLAFLEKRRAKGIVSGGTLAGEIAGRTALVLDDLCATGTTLIHAAAACREGGATSVQVAVTHTPLVAGVSALIGAESISHITVTDSVGAMLPSALLRAAHSRLSLLPVAPLFGQTLRRMLTAEPVAPLLERWPA
;
A
#
# COMPACT_ATOMS: atom_id res chain seq x y z
N MET A 1 -35.37 -20.26 16.07
CA MET A 1 -34.67 -19.22 16.85
C MET A 1 -33.89 -18.38 15.87
N PRO A 2 -33.86 -17.06 15.95
CA PRO A 2 -32.98 -16.26 15.13
C PRO A 2 -31.53 -16.67 15.44
N GLN A 3 -30.74 -16.98 14.39
CA GLN A 3 -29.33 -17.26 14.57
C GLN A 3 -28.67 -15.96 15.04
N ILE A 4 -28.24 -15.91 16.29
CA ILE A 4 -27.45 -14.81 16.83
C ILE A 4 -26.02 -15.02 16.28
N HIS A 5 -25.72 -14.37 15.15
CA HIS A 5 -24.36 -14.34 14.66
C HIS A 5 -23.51 -13.48 15.61
N PRO A 6 -22.41 -14.02 16.13
CA PRO A 6 -21.51 -13.22 16.97
C PRO A 6 -20.95 -12.04 16.14
N PRO A 7 -20.66 -10.90 16.78
CA PRO A 7 -20.22 -9.71 16.05
C PRO A 7 -18.91 -9.96 15.29
N PRO A 8 -18.74 -9.35 14.11
CA PRO A 8 -17.48 -9.42 13.39
C PRO A 8 -16.34 -8.82 14.21
N ALA A 9 -15.11 -9.23 13.92
CA ALA A 9 -13.94 -8.71 14.61
C ALA A 9 -12.72 -8.59 13.70
N VAL A 10 -11.79 -7.74 14.11
CA VAL A 10 -10.48 -7.58 13.46
C VAL A 10 -9.43 -8.42 14.21
N VAL A 11 -8.60 -9.12 13.43
CA VAL A 11 -7.48 -9.92 13.92
C VAL A 11 -6.21 -9.36 13.31
N GLY A 12 -5.13 -9.18 14.07
CA GLY A 12 -3.82 -8.78 13.56
C GLY A 12 -2.74 -9.71 14.08
N LEU A 13 -1.77 -10.03 13.24
CA LEU A 13 -0.50 -10.59 13.68
C LEU A 13 0.36 -9.48 14.32
N SER A 14 1.29 -9.83 15.20
CA SER A 14 2.08 -8.90 16.02
C SER A 14 2.73 -7.77 15.21
N GLU A 15 3.24 -8.09 14.02
CA GLU A 15 3.87 -7.09 13.13
C GLU A 15 2.87 -6.07 12.56
N SER A 16 1.59 -6.43 12.50
CA SER A 16 0.51 -5.57 11.99
C SER A 16 -0.48 -5.15 13.08
N GLU A 17 -0.21 -5.50 14.34
CA GLU A 17 -1.12 -5.25 15.47
C GLU A 17 -1.47 -3.76 15.67
N PRO A 18 -0.52 -2.81 15.60
CA PRO A 18 -0.86 -1.38 15.71
C PRO A 18 -1.84 -0.93 14.61
N LEU A 19 -1.62 -1.38 13.37
CA LEU A 19 -2.48 -1.06 12.23
C LEU A 19 -3.84 -1.76 12.36
N ALA A 20 -3.86 -3.03 12.76
CA ALA A 20 -5.10 -3.77 12.98
C ALA A 20 -5.96 -3.13 14.08
N SER A 21 -5.35 -2.67 15.17
CA SER A 21 -6.03 -1.93 16.23
C SER A 21 -6.58 -0.58 15.76
N ALA A 22 -5.82 0.14 14.93
CA ALA A 22 -6.29 1.38 14.31
C ALA A 22 -7.47 1.12 13.35
N ILE A 23 -7.38 0.11 12.50
CA ILE A 23 -8.48 -0.28 11.57
C ILE A 23 -9.74 -0.69 12.36
N ALA A 24 -9.59 -1.47 13.43
CA ALA A 24 -10.72 -1.87 14.27
C ALA A 24 -11.44 -0.66 14.87
N ARG A 25 -10.70 0.30 15.39
CA ARG A 25 -11.25 1.56 15.93
C ARG A 25 -11.97 2.36 14.87
N GLU A 26 -11.36 2.54 13.70
CA GLU A 26 -11.96 3.24 12.56
C GLU A 26 -13.24 2.54 12.04
N ALA A 27 -13.26 1.22 12.07
CA ALA A 27 -14.43 0.43 11.65
C ALA A 27 -15.52 0.32 12.72
N GLY A 28 -15.24 0.69 13.98
CA GLY A 28 -16.15 0.46 15.10
C GLY A 28 -16.27 -1.02 15.46
N LEU A 29 -15.22 -1.82 15.22
CA LEU A 29 -15.21 -3.26 15.46
C LEU A 29 -14.37 -3.64 16.67
N GLY A 30 -14.77 -4.74 17.32
CA GLY A 30 -13.96 -5.40 18.34
C GLY A 30 -12.74 -6.10 17.74
N ARG A 31 -11.82 -6.48 18.63
CA ARG A 31 -10.63 -7.26 18.32
C ARG A 31 -10.85 -8.71 18.74
N LEU A 32 -10.32 -9.66 17.96
CA LEU A 32 -10.15 -11.05 18.41
C LEU A 32 -8.66 -11.23 18.77
N PRO A 33 -8.32 -11.36 20.05
CA PRO A 33 -6.94 -11.55 20.47
C PRO A 33 -6.42 -12.93 20.07
N ILE A 34 -5.13 -13.00 19.72
CA ILE A 34 -4.43 -14.24 19.39
C ILE A 34 -3.18 -14.42 20.26
N GLU A 35 -2.88 -15.66 20.59
CA GLU A 35 -1.58 -16.04 21.14
C GLU A 35 -0.62 -16.33 19.97
N GLU A 36 0.51 -15.66 19.99
CA GLU A 36 1.63 -15.91 19.09
C GLU A 36 2.81 -16.36 19.92
N ARG A 37 3.16 -17.64 19.82
CA ARG A 37 4.24 -18.23 20.59
C ARG A 37 5.32 -18.77 19.64
N PRO A 38 6.52 -18.17 19.63
CA PRO A 38 7.65 -18.73 18.91
C PRO A 38 8.21 -19.94 19.65
N PHE A 39 8.78 -20.87 18.88
CA PHE A 39 9.58 -21.99 19.34
C PHE A 39 10.97 -21.92 18.73
N ASP A 40 11.88 -22.76 19.24
CA ASP A 40 13.22 -22.88 18.67
C ASP A 40 13.17 -23.35 17.21
N GLY A 41 14.20 -22.98 16.44
CA GLY A 41 14.26 -23.33 15.03
C GLY A 41 13.32 -22.57 14.09
N GLY A 42 12.60 -21.54 14.59
CA GLY A 42 11.71 -20.70 13.78
C GLY A 42 10.29 -21.24 13.65
N GLU A 43 9.96 -22.31 14.38
CA GLU A 43 8.59 -22.79 14.51
C GLU A 43 7.74 -21.84 15.38
N PHE A 44 6.42 -21.92 15.25
CA PHE A 44 5.52 -21.06 16.00
C PHE A 44 4.13 -21.68 16.17
N LYS A 45 3.41 -21.20 17.17
CA LYS A 45 2.00 -21.49 17.42
C LYS A 45 1.18 -20.22 17.29
N LEU A 46 0.05 -20.31 16.59
CA LEU A 46 -0.96 -19.27 16.49
C LEU A 46 -2.30 -19.82 17.01
N ARG A 47 -2.91 -19.13 17.97
CA ARG A 47 -4.15 -19.57 18.60
C ARG A 47 -5.06 -18.40 18.91
N PRO A 48 -6.34 -18.38 18.44
CA PRO A 48 -7.30 -17.42 18.92
C PRO A 48 -7.56 -17.63 20.42
N LEU A 49 -7.59 -16.55 21.19
CA LEU A 49 -7.81 -16.62 22.65
C LEU A 49 -9.30 -16.56 23.03
N GLU A 50 -10.16 -16.20 22.07
CA GLU A 50 -11.61 -16.22 22.21
C GLU A 50 -12.22 -17.09 21.09
N SER A 51 -13.52 -17.41 21.22
CA SER A 51 -14.24 -18.19 20.21
C SER A 51 -14.31 -17.43 18.88
N ALA A 52 -13.81 -18.06 17.82
CA ALA A 52 -13.97 -17.61 16.45
C ALA A 52 -15.23 -18.15 15.76
N ARG A 53 -15.90 -19.14 16.41
CA ARG A 53 -17.03 -19.88 15.82
C ARG A 53 -18.17 -18.94 15.39
N GLY A 54 -18.58 -19.06 14.13
CA GLY A 54 -19.66 -18.28 13.53
C GLY A 54 -19.34 -16.81 13.30
N ARG A 55 -18.09 -16.36 13.51
CA ARG A 55 -17.70 -14.96 13.34
C ARG A 55 -17.17 -14.70 11.94
N SER A 56 -17.50 -13.52 11.39
CA SER A 56 -16.77 -12.94 10.26
C SER A 56 -15.54 -12.20 10.79
N LEU A 57 -14.36 -12.59 10.32
CA LEU A 57 -13.09 -12.07 10.80
C LEU A 57 -12.35 -11.33 9.69
N PHE A 58 -11.85 -10.13 10.03
CA PHE A 58 -11.00 -9.30 9.18
C PHE A 58 -9.55 -9.46 9.64
N VAL A 59 -8.77 -10.19 8.86
CA VAL A 59 -7.38 -10.57 9.21
C VAL A 59 -6.41 -9.59 8.58
N VAL A 60 -5.75 -8.77 9.39
CA VAL A 60 -4.81 -7.72 8.94
C VAL A 60 -3.38 -8.23 8.99
N GLN A 61 -2.70 -8.22 7.85
CA GLN A 61 -1.27 -8.51 7.77
C GLN A 61 -0.61 -7.73 6.64
N SER A 62 0.33 -6.84 6.97
CA SER A 62 1.25 -6.28 5.99
C SER A 62 2.37 -7.29 5.69
N LEU A 63 2.53 -7.63 4.42
CA LEU A 63 3.57 -8.58 4.00
C LEU A 63 4.94 -7.91 3.73
N ALA A 64 5.14 -6.65 4.16
CA ALA A 64 6.44 -5.99 4.07
C ALA A 64 7.43 -6.69 4.99
N GLY A 65 8.52 -7.21 4.43
CA GLY A 65 9.54 -7.95 5.21
C GLY A 65 10.56 -7.04 5.88
N THR A 66 11.13 -7.52 6.97
CA THR A 66 12.35 -7.02 7.60
C THR A 66 13.44 -8.10 7.55
N GLU A 67 14.66 -7.78 7.98
CA GLU A 67 15.72 -8.79 8.11
C GLU A 67 15.32 -9.91 9.11
N GLN A 68 14.66 -9.54 10.20
CA GLN A 68 14.22 -10.48 11.25
C GLN A 68 12.94 -11.24 10.88
N ALA A 69 12.09 -10.64 10.05
CA ALA A 69 10.82 -11.23 9.61
C ALA A 69 10.62 -10.98 8.11
N PRO A 70 11.24 -11.77 7.22
CA PRO A 70 11.11 -11.61 5.78
C PRO A 70 9.65 -11.81 5.31
N ALA A 71 9.31 -11.28 4.13
CA ALA A 71 7.96 -11.37 3.57
C ALA A 71 7.43 -12.81 3.50
N SER A 72 8.32 -13.79 3.23
CA SER A 72 7.97 -15.22 3.22
C SER A 72 7.56 -15.74 4.60
N ALA A 73 8.23 -15.33 5.67
CA ALA A 73 7.85 -15.71 7.03
C ALA A 73 6.51 -15.10 7.43
N ARG A 74 6.27 -13.83 7.08
CA ARG A 74 4.99 -13.16 7.32
C ARG A 74 3.84 -13.81 6.55
N LEU A 75 4.09 -14.19 5.31
CA LEU A 75 3.11 -14.94 4.52
C LEU A 75 2.80 -16.31 5.18
N LEU A 76 3.81 -17.08 5.58
CA LEU A 76 3.59 -18.37 6.23
C LEU A 76 2.77 -18.24 7.52
N ARG A 77 3.06 -17.23 8.35
CA ARG A 77 2.29 -16.97 9.58
C ARG A 77 0.83 -16.61 9.27
N LEU A 78 0.59 -15.80 8.23
CA LEU A 78 -0.76 -15.49 7.77
C LEU A 78 -1.52 -16.74 7.32
N LEU A 79 -0.88 -17.63 6.54
CA LEU A 79 -1.49 -18.87 6.08
C LEU A 79 -1.90 -19.76 7.28
N PHE A 80 -1.03 -19.91 8.28
CA PHE A 80 -1.32 -20.71 9.48
C PHE A 80 -2.40 -20.07 10.35
N LEU A 81 -2.43 -18.75 10.46
CA LEU A 81 -3.51 -18.04 11.16
C LEU A 81 -4.87 -18.30 10.48
N LEU A 82 -4.94 -18.19 9.16
CA LEU A 82 -6.17 -18.45 8.40
C LEU A 82 -6.69 -19.87 8.63
N GLN A 83 -5.80 -20.88 8.64
CA GLN A 83 -6.17 -22.25 8.93
C GLN A 83 -6.63 -22.43 10.38
N SER A 84 -5.91 -21.84 11.34
CA SER A 84 -6.29 -21.88 12.76
C SER A 84 -7.68 -21.26 12.99
N LEU A 85 -7.99 -20.13 12.34
CA LEU A 85 -9.30 -19.51 12.42
C LEU A 85 -10.41 -20.34 11.74
N ARG A 86 -10.09 -21.01 10.62
CA ARG A 86 -11.00 -21.94 9.96
C ARG A 86 -11.33 -23.13 10.87
N ASP A 87 -10.33 -23.74 11.47
CA ASP A 87 -10.48 -24.89 12.36
C ASP A 87 -11.23 -24.50 13.65
N ALA A 88 -11.08 -23.25 14.10
CA ALA A 88 -11.86 -22.67 15.20
C ALA A 88 -13.32 -22.33 14.81
N GLY A 89 -13.72 -22.58 13.56
CA GLY A 89 -15.11 -22.43 13.07
C GLY A 89 -15.50 -21.01 12.69
N ALA A 90 -14.56 -20.16 12.29
CA ALA A 90 -14.90 -18.84 11.73
C ALA A 90 -15.67 -18.99 10.41
N ASP A 91 -16.75 -18.23 10.25
CA ASP A 91 -17.60 -18.27 9.03
C ASP A 91 -16.89 -17.62 7.85
N ALA A 92 -16.33 -16.44 8.04
CA ALA A 92 -15.60 -15.71 7.01
C ALA A 92 -14.24 -15.25 7.54
N ARG A 93 -13.25 -15.21 6.65
CA ARG A 93 -11.87 -14.76 6.89
C ARG A 93 -11.44 -13.85 5.74
N VAL A 94 -11.82 -12.57 5.85
CA VAL A 94 -11.44 -11.55 4.86
C VAL A 94 -10.06 -11.04 5.22
N VAL A 95 -9.12 -11.20 4.29
CA VAL A 95 -7.71 -10.78 4.50
C VAL A 95 -7.53 -9.34 4.05
N LEU A 96 -6.99 -8.51 4.92
CA LEU A 96 -6.56 -7.15 4.61
C LEU A 96 -5.05 -7.15 4.43
N LEU A 97 -4.61 -6.83 3.22
CA LEU A 97 -3.19 -6.71 2.85
C LEU A 97 -2.86 -5.25 2.57
N PRO A 98 -2.49 -4.45 3.59
CA PRO A 98 -2.04 -3.07 3.39
C PRO A 98 -0.83 -3.00 2.46
N TYR A 99 0.04 -4.00 2.48
CA TYR A 99 1.07 -4.24 1.49
C TYR A 99 1.07 -5.70 1.03
N PHE A 100 0.87 -5.91 -0.27
CA PHE A 100 0.89 -7.23 -0.90
C PHE A 100 2.28 -7.52 -1.47
N ALA A 101 3.11 -8.25 -0.73
CA ALA A 101 4.39 -8.72 -1.24
C ALA A 101 4.21 -9.70 -2.42
N PHE A 102 5.28 -9.87 -3.22
CA PHE A 102 5.31 -10.73 -4.43
C PHE A 102 4.43 -10.24 -5.59
N ALA A 103 3.68 -9.13 -5.44
CA ALA A 103 2.81 -8.57 -6.47
C ALA A 103 3.54 -8.09 -7.73
N ARG A 104 4.84 -7.74 -7.64
CA ARG A 104 5.64 -7.26 -8.78
C ARG A 104 5.93 -8.31 -9.84
N LYS A 105 5.82 -9.61 -9.50
CA LYS A 105 5.94 -10.72 -10.44
C LYS A 105 4.54 -11.22 -10.84
N ASP A 106 3.85 -10.38 -11.59
CA ASP A 106 2.46 -10.50 -12.04
C ASP A 106 2.32 -11.09 -13.45
N ARG A 107 3.43 -11.18 -14.19
CA ARG A 107 3.51 -11.71 -15.57
C ARG A 107 4.85 -12.37 -15.84
N ARG A 108 4.88 -13.19 -16.87
CA ARG A 108 6.13 -13.75 -17.39
C ARG A 108 6.84 -12.70 -18.25
N THR A 109 8.07 -12.40 -17.92
CA THR A 109 8.95 -11.51 -18.69
C THR A 109 10.00 -12.30 -19.49
N GLN A 110 10.25 -13.54 -19.10
CA GLN A 110 11.11 -14.50 -19.76
C GLN A 110 10.43 -15.88 -19.77
N LEU A 111 10.92 -16.76 -20.64
CA LEU A 111 10.49 -18.18 -20.66
C LEU A 111 10.71 -18.81 -19.28
N ARG A 112 9.72 -19.57 -18.80
CA ARG A 112 9.72 -20.27 -17.49
C ARG A 112 9.64 -19.37 -16.27
N ASP A 113 9.47 -18.07 -16.42
CA ASP A 113 9.21 -17.20 -15.28
C ASP A 113 7.96 -17.65 -14.50
N PRO A 114 8.01 -17.67 -13.17
CA PRO A 114 6.80 -17.85 -12.38
C PRO A 114 5.92 -16.59 -12.45
N VAL A 115 4.63 -16.74 -12.20
CA VAL A 115 3.72 -15.63 -11.84
C VAL A 115 3.46 -15.73 -10.35
N THR A 116 4.37 -15.18 -9.55
CA THR A 116 4.41 -15.40 -8.10
C THR A 116 3.19 -14.81 -7.39
N SER A 117 2.64 -13.70 -7.90
CA SER A 117 1.39 -13.12 -7.38
C SER A 117 0.23 -14.11 -7.39
N ARG A 118 0.12 -14.93 -8.46
CA ARG A 118 -0.88 -15.99 -8.58
C ARG A 118 -0.63 -17.12 -7.59
N HIS A 119 0.63 -17.54 -7.40
CA HIS A 119 0.96 -18.60 -6.42
C HIS A 119 0.59 -18.17 -5.00
N VAL A 120 0.81 -16.89 -4.63
CA VAL A 120 0.40 -16.36 -3.33
C VAL A 120 -1.13 -16.35 -3.21
N ALA A 121 -1.85 -15.99 -4.27
CA ALA A 121 -3.31 -16.02 -4.27
C ALA A 121 -3.84 -17.44 -4.02
N GLU A 122 -3.33 -18.44 -4.75
CA GLU A 122 -3.68 -19.86 -4.57
C GLU A 122 -3.41 -20.35 -3.13
N LEU A 123 -2.29 -19.96 -2.53
CA LEU A 123 -1.96 -20.30 -1.15
C LEU A 123 -2.93 -19.66 -0.13
N LEU A 124 -3.29 -18.40 -0.30
CA LEU A 124 -4.25 -17.70 0.58
C LEU A 124 -5.63 -18.36 0.52
N GLU A 125 -6.11 -18.68 -0.68
CA GLU A 125 -7.38 -19.38 -0.88
C GLU A 125 -7.37 -20.78 -0.25
N ALA A 126 -6.31 -21.56 -0.48
CA ALA A 126 -6.14 -22.88 0.11
C ALA A 126 -6.09 -22.83 1.64
N ALA A 127 -5.48 -21.80 2.22
CA ALA A 127 -5.46 -21.57 3.66
C ALA A 127 -6.83 -21.18 4.24
N GLY A 128 -7.81 -20.82 3.37
CA GLY A 128 -9.18 -20.52 3.76
C GLY A 128 -9.53 -19.05 3.80
N ALA A 129 -8.82 -18.18 3.08
CA ALA A 129 -9.28 -16.83 2.84
C ALA A 129 -10.62 -16.88 2.08
N SER A 130 -11.60 -16.08 2.52
CA SER A 130 -12.94 -15.98 1.92
C SER A 130 -13.16 -14.67 1.15
N GLY A 131 -12.23 -13.75 1.25
CA GLY A 131 -12.20 -12.47 0.54
C GLY A 131 -10.87 -11.78 0.80
N LEU A 132 -10.52 -10.80 0.00
CA LEU A 132 -9.27 -10.08 0.12
C LEU A 132 -9.43 -8.60 -0.20
N ILE A 133 -8.81 -7.75 0.62
CA ILE A 133 -8.75 -6.30 0.43
C ILE A 133 -7.28 -5.91 0.33
N GLY A 134 -6.84 -5.44 -0.83
CA GLY A 134 -5.48 -4.95 -1.08
C GLY A 134 -5.43 -3.45 -1.29
N LEU A 135 -4.32 -2.81 -0.92
CA LEU A 135 -4.08 -1.39 -1.15
C LEU A 135 -3.01 -1.22 -2.23
N ASP A 136 -3.28 -0.38 -3.23
CA ASP A 136 -2.37 0.00 -4.33
C ASP A 136 -1.48 -1.15 -4.81
N VAL A 137 -2.11 -2.30 -5.12
CA VAL A 137 -1.38 -3.45 -5.66
C VAL A 137 -0.74 -3.07 -6.99
N HIS A 138 0.45 -3.58 -7.24
CA HIS A 138 1.29 -3.19 -8.38
C HIS A 138 0.57 -3.25 -9.74
N ASN A 139 -0.31 -4.25 -9.92
CA ASN A 139 -1.15 -4.40 -11.10
C ASN A 139 -2.54 -4.88 -10.67
N PRO A 140 -3.55 -3.97 -10.63
CA PRO A 140 -4.91 -4.32 -10.24
C PRO A 140 -5.54 -5.42 -11.08
N ALA A 141 -5.35 -5.40 -12.40
CA ALA A 141 -5.92 -6.42 -13.27
C ALA A 141 -5.31 -7.81 -13.03
N ALA A 142 -4.02 -7.89 -12.75
CA ALA A 142 -3.37 -9.15 -12.38
C ALA A 142 -3.85 -9.63 -11.00
N PHE A 143 -4.09 -8.72 -10.06
CA PHE A 143 -4.63 -9.01 -8.75
C PHE A 143 -6.04 -9.61 -8.85
N ASP A 144 -6.97 -8.95 -9.55
CA ASP A 144 -8.33 -9.43 -9.72
C ASP A 144 -8.38 -10.78 -10.44
N ASN A 145 -7.50 -11.00 -11.44
CA ASN A 145 -7.41 -12.26 -12.17
C ASN A 145 -6.70 -13.40 -11.41
N ALA A 146 -5.93 -13.09 -10.37
CA ALA A 146 -5.21 -14.10 -9.60
C ALA A 146 -6.13 -14.87 -8.64
N PHE A 147 -7.13 -14.20 -8.09
CA PHE A 147 -8.05 -14.75 -7.08
C PHE A 147 -9.34 -15.30 -7.70
N ARG A 148 -9.96 -16.26 -7.01
CA ARG A 148 -11.30 -16.83 -7.28
C ARG A 148 -12.31 -16.41 -6.21
N ILE A 149 -11.82 -15.92 -5.08
CA ILE A 149 -12.61 -15.29 -4.02
C ILE A 149 -12.83 -13.81 -4.33
N PRO A 150 -13.85 -13.14 -3.75
CA PRO A 150 -14.05 -11.71 -3.91
C PRO A 150 -12.83 -10.89 -3.50
N THR A 151 -12.45 -9.92 -4.33
CA THR A 151 -11.36 -8.99 -4.08
C THR A 151 -11.87 -7.56 -4.07
N ILE A 152 -11.23 -6.70 -3.24
CA ILE A 152 -11.39 -5.25 -3.28
C ILE A 152 -9.98 -4.65 -3.41
N HIS A 153 -9.77 -3.90 -4.48
CA HIS A 153 -8.56 -3.11 -4.66
C HIS A 153 -8.82 -1.67 -4.19
N LEU A 154 -8.20 -1.28 -3.09
CA LEU A 154 -8.22 0.10 -2.59
C LEU A 154 -7.08 0.91 -3.22
N SER A 155 -7.30 2.21 -3.34
CA SER A 155 -6.27 3.14 -3.79
C SER A 155 -6.00 4.23 -2.75
N ALA A 156 -4.73 4.55 -2.52
CA ALA A 156 -4.32 5.68 -1.70
C ALA A 156 -4.42 7.01 -2.45
N LEU A 157 -4.69 7.01 -3.76
CA LEU A 157 -4.74 8.25 -4.56
C LEU A 157 -5.69 9.30 -3.99
N PRO A 158 -6.96 9.01 -3.63
CA PRO A 158 -7.86 10.02 -3.07
C PRO A 158 -7.33 10.63 -1.77
N MET A 159 -6.69 9.83 -0.93
CA MET A 159 -6.08 10.25 0.32
C MET A 159 -4.85 11.15 0.08
N LEU A 160 -4.01 10.80 -0.90
CA LEU A 160 -2.88 11.60 -1.33
C LEU A 160 -3.36 12.93 -1.95
N VAL A 161 -4.37 12.91 -2.82
CA VAL A 161 -4.97 14.12 -3.41
C VAL A 161 -5.48 15.05 -2.30
N HIS A 162 -6.23 14.53 -1.34
CA HIS A 162 -6.71 15.31 -0.20
C HIS A 162 -5.55 15.93 0.59
N HIS A 163 -4.49 15.17 0.86
CA HIS A 163 -3.30 15.69 1.53
C HIS A 163 -2.67 16.84 0.76
N TYR A 164 -2.48 16.69 -0.56
CA TYR A 164 -1.89 17.75 -1.40
C TYR A 164 -2.75 18.98 -1.50
N LEU A 165 -4.07 18.88 -1.57
CA LEU A 165 -4.98 20.01 -1.58
C LEU A 165 -4.87 20.87 -0.31
N HIS A 166 -4.61 20.24 0.84
CA HIS A 166 -4.59 20.95 2.13
C HIS A 166 -3.19 21.44 2.53
N HIS A 167 -2.12 20.81 2.05
CA HIS A 167 -0.76 21.11 2.47
C HIS A 167 0.11 21.74 1.38
N ALA A 168 -0.20 21.54 0.10
CA ALA A 168 0.55 22.08 -1.04
C ALA A 168 -0.24 23.14 -1.83
N ALA A 169 -1.39 23.57 -1.34
CA ALA A 169 -2.33 24.46 -2.05
C ALA A 169 -1.79 25.86 -2.43
N ALA A 170 -0.58 26.22 -2.03
CA ALA A 170 0.06 27.48 -2.42
C ALA A 170 0.71 27.42 -3.81
N ASP A 171 1.01 26.23 -4.35
CA ASP A 171 1.73 26.07 -5.62
C ASP A 171 0.74 25.91 -6.79
N ARG A 172 0.41 27.03 -7.43
CA ARG A 172 -0.51 27.07 -8.59
C ARG A 172 0.04 26.41 -9.86
N ALA A 173 1.31 26.04 -9.90
CA ALA A 173 1.98 25.43 -11.05
C ALA A 173 2.55 24.05 -10.69
N LEU A 174 1.67 23.07 -10.52
CA LEU A 174 2.07 21.66 -10.21
C LEU A 174 2.10 20.83 -11.49
N THR A 175 3.11 19.95 -11.61
CA THR A 175 3.18 18.87 -12.60
C THR A 175 3.34 17.54 -11.89
N VAL A 176 2.43 16.61 -12.13
CA VAL A 176 2.55 15.21 -11.65
C VAL A 176 3.49 14.46 -12.59
N VAL A 177 4.45 13.76 -12.02
CA VAL A 177 5.50 13.06 -12.77
C VAL A 177 5.46 11.58 -12.49
N SER A 178 5.35 10.76 -13.54
CA SER A 178 5.59 9.33 -13.43
C SER A 178 7.08 9.04 -13.57
N PRO A 179 7.70 8.28 -12.65
CA PRO A 179 9.14 7.96 -12.70
C PRO A 179 9.48 6.94 -13.81
N ASP A 180 8.49 6.34 -14.45
CA ASP A 180 8.64 5.49 -15.63
C ASP A 180 7.31 5.33 -16.40
N VAL A 181 7.37 4.64 -17.54
CA VAL A 181 6.20 4.43 -18.44
C VAL A 181 5.10 3.60 -17.76
N GLY A 182 5.44 2.72 -16.82
CA GLY A 182 4.47 1.84 -16.12
C GLY A 182 3.52 2.61 -15.20
N GLY A 183 3.98 3.72 -14.59
CA GLY A 183 3.22 4.53 -13.66
C GLY A 183 2.36 5.62 -14.31
N ILE A 184 2.40 5.81 -15.64
CA ILE A 184 1.71 6.93 -16.33
C ILE A 184 0.21 6.98 -16.01
N LYS A 185 -0.48 5.84 -16.02
CA LYS A 185 -1.92 5.79 -15.72
C LYS A 185 -2.22 6.27 -14.29
N ARG A 186 -1.39 5.90 -13.32
CA ARG A 186 -1.52 6.34 -11.93
C ARG A 186 -1.31 7.86 -11.82
N ALA A 187 -0.25 8.37 -12.43
CA ALA A 187 0.03 9.80 -12.45
C ALA A 187 -1.09 10.59 -13.13
N GLN A 188 -1.67 10.06 -14.23
CA GLN A 188 -2.80 10.68 -14.91
C GLN A 188 -4.04 10.72 -14.03
N LEU A 189 -4.42 9.61 -13.38
CA LEU A 189 -5.58 9.56 -12.47
C LEU A 189 -5.41 10.54 -11.29
N PHE A 190 -4.21 10.57 -10.70
CA PHE A 190 -3.91 11.55 -9.64
C PHE A 190 -4.08 12.98 -10.12
N ARG A 191 -3.49 13.32 -11.29
CA ARG A 191 -3.62 14.64 -11.92
C ARG A 191 -5.09 15.01 -12.14
N GLU A 192 -5.89 14.10 -12.70
CA GLU A 192 -7.31 14.35 -12.99
C GLU A 192 -8.11 14.60 -11.71
N GLN A 193 -7.92 13.80 -10.68
CA GLN A 193 -8.57 13.98 -9.38
C GLN A 193 -8.14 15.29 -8.71
N LEU A 194 -6.85 15.61 -8.77
CA LEU A 194 -6.32 16.83 -8.19
C LEU A 194 -6.84 18.07 -8.93
N ALA A 195 -6.81 18.08 -10.25
CA ALA A 195 -7.33 19.17 -11.07
C ALA A 195 -8.83 19.40 -10.86
N ALA A 196 -9.61 18.32 -10.80
CA ALA A 196 -11.07 18.40 -10.57
C ALA A 196 -11.42 18.99 -9.18
N GLN A 197 -10.59 18.77 -8.17
CA GLN A 197 -10.85 19.25 -6.82
C GLN A 197 -10.21 20.61 -6.52
N SER A 198 -9.06 20.95 -7.15
CA SER A 198 -8.39 22.24 -6.98
C SER A 198 -8.97 23.35 -7.87
N GLY A 199 -9.65 22.99 -8.97
CA GLY A 199 -10.07 23.91 -10.01
C GLY A 199 -8.91 24.54 -10.80
N GLY A 200 -7.68 24.06 -10.61
CA GLY A 200 -6.47 24.56 -11.25
C GLY A 200 -5.94 23.64 -12.36
N GLU A 201 -5.04 24.18 -13.19
CA GLU A 201 -4.32 23.40 -14.19
C GLU A 201 -3.19 22.61 -13.55
N VAL A 202 -3.21 21.26 -13.70
CA VAL A 202 -2.18 20.35 -13.23
C VAL A 202 -1.52 19.68 -14.44
N GLY A 203 -0.20 19.85 -14.59
CA GLY A 203 0.58 19.26 -15.66
C GLY A 203 0.79 17.75 -15.46
N LEU A 204 1.19 17.08 -16.54
CA LEU A 204 1.61 15.67 -16.52
C LEU A 204 2.95 15.54 -17.25
N ALA A 205 3.89 14.83 -16.62
CA ALA A 205 5.16 14.47 -17.22
C ALA A 205 5.53 13.03 -16.87
N PHE A 206 6.46 12.42 -17.58
CA PHE A 206 6.98 11.10 -17.27
C PHE A 206 8.42 10.94 -17.75
N LEU A 207 9.17 10.01 -17.14
CA LEU A 207 10.49 9.64 -17.57
C LEU A 207 10.43 8.41 -18.48
N GLU A 208 11.03 8.53 -19.66
CA GLU A 208 11.27 7.42 -20.56
C GLU A 208 12.69 6.86 -20.31
N LYS A 209 12.76 5.62 -19.82
CA LYS A 209 14.05 4.95 -19.60
C LYS A 209 14.67 4.53 -20.93
N ARG A 210 15.78 5.16 -21.36
CA ARG A 210 16.58 4.66 -22.49
C ARG A 210 17.43 3.49 -22.03
N ARG A 211 17.15 2.30 -22.59
CA ARG A 211 18.02 1.13 -22.45
C ARG A 211 18.95 1.05 -23.67
N ALA A 212 20.18 1.53 -23.52
CA ALA A 212 21.21 1.31 -24.53
C ALA A 212 22.17 0.22 -24.00
N LYS A 213 22.27 -0.90 -24.72
CA LYS A 213 23.24 -2.02 -24.44
C LYS A 213 23.24 -2.55 -22.99
N GLY A 214 22.05 -2.68 -22.38
CA GLY A 214 21.94 -3.23 -21.01
C GLY A 214 22.28 -2.26 -19.88
N ILE A 215 22.74 -1.05 -20.19
CA ILE A 215 23.01 0.01 -19.21
C ILE A 215 21.83 0.99 -19.24
N VAL A 216 21.24 1.24 -18.07
CA VAL A 216 20.23 2.31 -17.91
C VAL A 216 20.99 3.63 -17.92
N SER A 217 21.07 4.27 -19.07
CA SER A 217 21.64 5.61 -19.21
C SER A 217 20.49 6.60 -19.33
N GLY A 218 20.37 7.54 -18.38
CA GLY A 218 19.53 8.72 -18.39
C GLY A 218 18.11 8.54 -18.95
N GLY A 219 17.11 9.09 -18.31
CA GLY A 219 15.75 9.16 -18.85
C GLY A 219 15.51 10.48 -19.57
N THR A 220 14.79 10.48 -20.69
CA THR A 220 14.26 11.72 -21.25
C THR A 220 12.97 12.07 -20.52
N LEU A 221 12.93 13.26 -19.93
CA LEU A 221 11.70 13.80 -19.34
C LEU A 221 10.79 14.32 -20.47
N ALA A 222 9.59 13.77 -20.57
CA ALA A 222 8.56 14.23 -21.49
C ALA A 222 7.45 14.94 -20.72
N GLY A 223 7.12 16.16 -21.09
CA GLY A 223 6.13 17.03 -20.44
C GLY A 223 6.75 18.34 -19.94
N GLU A 224 5.89 19.31 -19.60
CA GLU A 224 6.31 20.62 -19.12
C GLU A 224 6.57 20.60 -17.61
N ILE A 225 7.79 21.01 -17.22
CA ILE A 225 8.23 20.99 -15.82
C ILE A 225 8.95 22.29 -15.41
N ALA A 226 9.48 23.04 -16.38
CA ALA A 226 10.25 24.26 -16.11
C ALA A 226 9.40 25.30 -15.38
N GLY A 227 9.93 25.85 -14.28
CA GLY A 227 9.24 26.83 -13.45
C GLY A 227 8.08 26.27 -12.59
N ARG A 228 7.87 24.94 -12.58
CA ARG A 228 6.77 24.28 -11.87
C ARG A 228 7.28 23.46 -10.69
N THR A 229 6.41 23.16 -9.74
CA THR A 229 6.66 22.12 -8.73
C THR A 229 6.40 20.75 -9.35
N ALA A 230 7.38 19.87 -9.29
CA ALA A 230 7.25 18.48 -9.71
C ALA A 230 6.79 17.60 -8.55
N LEU A 231 5.72 16.82 -8.73
CA LEU A 231 5.31 15.76 -7.83
C LEU A 231 5.57 14.39 -8.47
N VAL A 232 6.65 13.73 -8.08
CA VAL A 232 6.96 12.38 -8.53
C VAL A 232 6.10 11.39 -7.75
N LEU A 233 5.26 10.61 -8.46
CA LEU A 233 4.29 9.70 -7.87
C LEU A 233 4.56 8.24 -8.26
N ASP A 234 4.64 7.34 -7.26
CA ASP A 234 4.77 5.89 -7.49
C ASP A 234 3.97 5.06 -6.47
N ASP A 235 3.79 3.76 -6.74
CA ASP A 235 3.19 2.82 -5.76
C ASP A 235 4.22 2.34 -4.73
N LEU A 236 5.48 2.20 -5.14
CA LEU A 236 6.48 1.49 -4.36
C LEU A 236 7.85 2.17 -4.40
N CYS A 237 8.41 2.40 -3.22
CA CYS A 237 9.80 2.77 -3.02
C CYS A 237 10.55 1.65 -2.29
N ALA A 238 11.30 0.81 -3.01
CA ALA A 238 12.15 -0.20 -2.38
C ALA A 238 13.51 0.38 -1.96
N THR A 239 14.32 0.82 -2.92
CA THR A 239 15.66 1.39 -2.69
C THR A 239 15.73 2.90 -2.85
N GLY A 240 14.69 3.52 -3.41
CA GLY A 240 14.67 4.95 -3.71
C GLY A 240 15.32 5.35 -5.04
N THR A 241 16.13 4.49 -5.65
CA THR A 241 16.94 4.83 -6.83
C THR A 241 16.12 5.41 -7.99
N THR A 242 14.99 4.79 -8.33
CA THR A 242 14.12 5.26 -9.43
C THR A 242 13.58 6.67 -9.15
N LEU A 243 13.10 6.90 -7.93
CA LEU A 243 12.51 8.18 -7.52
C LEU A 243 13.57 9.29 -7.42
N ILE A 244 14.77 8.97 -6.93
CA ILE A 244 15.88 9.91 -6.85
C ILE A 244 16.33 10.34 -8.26
N HIS A 245 16.46 9.38 -9.19
CA HIS A 245 16.78 9.69 -10.59
C HIS A 245 15.68 10.55 -11.24
N ALA A 246 14.41 10.24 -10.97
CA ALA A 246 13.31 11.05 -11.48
C ALA A 246 13.34 12.47 -10.90
N ALA A 247 13.61 12.61 -9.62
CA ALA A 247 13.73 13.90 -8.97
C ALA A 247 14.91 14.74 -9.54
N ALA A 248 16.05 14.12 -9.77
CA ALA A 248 17.20 14.78 -10.40
C ALA A 248 16.86 15.26 -11.82
N ALA A 249 16.26 14.40 -12.65
CA ALA A 249 15.81 14.78 -13.99
C ALA A 249 14.78 15.95 -13.98
N CYS A 250 13.87 15.98 -12.99
CA CYS A 250 12.96 17.10 -12.82
C CYS A 250 13.71 18.41 -12.49
N ARG A 251 14.72 18.37 -11.63
CA ARG A 251 15.56 19.53 -11.33
C ARG A 251 16.34 20.00 -12.55
N GLU A 252 16.95 19.09 -13.28
CA GLU A 252 17.65 19.39 -14.54
C GLU A 252 16.70 19.98 -15.60
N GLY A 253 15.44 19.54 -15.62
CA GLY A 253 14.36 20.07 -16.46
C GLY A 253 13.80 21.41 -16.01
N GLY A 254 14.35 22.03 -14.94
CA GLY A 254 13.99 23.37 -14.47
C GLY A 254 12.83 23.40 -13.46
N ALA A 255 12.52 22.30 -12.80
CA ALA A 255 11.54 22.31 -11.70
C ALA A 255 12.03 23.16 -10.54
N THR A 256 11.16 24.05 -10.02
CA THR A 256 11.46 24.93 -8.88
C THR A 256 11.53 24.17 -7.57
N SER A 257 10.72 23.12 -7.44
CA SER A 257 10.69 22.22 -6.30
C SER A 257 10.38 20.80 -6.78
N VAL A 258 10.86 19.78 -6.07
CA VAL A 258 10.50 18.39 -6.35
C VAL A 258 10.03 17.71 -5.07
N GLN A 259 8.83 17.19 -5.13
CA GLN A 259 8.21 16.42 -4.08
C GLN A 259 8.02 14.98 -4.54
N VAL A 260 7.98 14.04 -3.61
CA VAL A 260 7.78 12.61 -3.90
C VAL A 260 6.59 12.11 -3.09
N ALA A 261 5.67 11.39 -3.72
CA ALA A 261 4.60 10.68 -3.04
C ALA A 261 4.63 9.19 -3.39
N VAL A 262 4.59 8.35 -2.36
CA VAL A 262 4.68 6.88 -2.52
C VAL A 262 3.73 6.20 -1.55
N THR A 263 2.96 5.22 -2.04
CA THR A 263 2.10 4.44 -1.15
C THR A 263 2.92 3.51 -0.26
N HIS A 264 3.80 2.70 -0.84
CA HIS A 264 4.50 1.64 -0.11
C HIS A 264 6.00 1.90 -0.01
N THR A 265 6.54 1.77 1.20
CA THR A 265 7.98 1.88 1.47
C THR A 265 8.47 0.66 2.28
N PRO A 266 8.50 -0.54 1.66
CA PRO A 266 8.74 -1.79 2.39
C PRO A 266 10.14 -1.92 2.98
N LEU A 267 11.08 -1.05 2.59
CA LEU A 267 12.44 -1.02 3.12
C LEU A 267 12.77 0.36 3.70
N VAL A 268 13.23 0.39 4.94
CA VAL A 268 13.70 1.63 5.62
C VAL A 268 14.77 2.34 4.80
N ALA A 269 15.66 1.57 4.15
CA ALA A 269 16.72 2.09 3.30
C ALA A 269 16.19 2.99 2.17
N GLY A 270 15.04 2.65 1.57
CA GLY A 270 14.42 3.45 0.51
C GLY A 270 14.02 4.83 1.00
N VAL A 271 13.32 4.92 2.14
CA VAL A 271 12.92 6.20 2.74
C VAL A 271 14.14 7.01 3.16
N SER A 272 15.13 6.35 3.77
CA SER A 272 16.39 7.01 4.16
C SER A 272 17.13 7.61 2.97
N ALA A 273 17.17 6.88 1.84
CA ALA A 273 17.77 7.38 0.60
C ALA A 273 17.03 8.61 0.05
N LEU A 274 15.68 8.59 0.06
CA LEU A 274 14.86 9.74 -0.36
C LEU A 274 15.11 10.97 0.54
N ILE A 275 15.16 10.78 1.85
CA ILE A 275 15.43 11.86 2.83
C ILE A 275 16.83 12.45 2.61
N GLY A 276 17.83 11.61 2.27
CA GLY A 276 19.20 12.05 1.96
C GLY A 276 19.36 12.76 0.62
N ALA A 277 18.39 12.67 -0.29
CA ALA A 277 18.49 13.24 -1.62
C ALA A 277 18.21 14.75 -1.62
N GLU A 278 19.21 15.55 -2.01
CA GLU A 278 19.10 17.02 -2.10
C GLU A 278 18.11 17.48 -3.17
N SER A 279 17.90 16.68 -4.22
CA SER A 279 16.94 16.96 -5.29
C SER A 279 15.47 16.97 -4.81
N ILE A 280 15.18 16.34 -3.67
CA ILE A 280 13.82 16.17 -3.14
C ILE A 280 13.58 17.14 -1.99
N SER A 281 12.55 17.97 -2.07
CA SER A 281 12.18 18.93 -1.04
C SER A 281 11.23 18.35 0.02
N HIS A 282 10.30 17.47 -0.37
CA HIS A 282 9.34 16.85 0.52
C HIS A 282 8.98 15.44 0.08
N ILE A 283 8.67 14.57 1.03
CA ILE A 283 8.31 13.18 0.82
C ILE A 283 7.01 12.89 1.55
N THR A 284 6.06 12.30 0.85
CA THR A 284 4.80 11.82 1.43
C THR A 284 4.74 10.30 1.25
N VAL A 285 4.57 9.57 2.34
CA VAL A 285 4.46 8.10 2.36
C VAL A 285 3.27 7.67 3.22
N THR A 286 2.86 6.42 3.08
CA THR A 286 1.83 5.85 3.97
C THR A 286 2.43 4.89 4.99
N ASP A 287 1.65 4.57 6.03
CA ASP A 287 2.00 3.55 7.03
C ASP A 287 1.55 2.13 6.63
N SER A 288 1.25 1.89 5.35
CA SER A 288 0.78 0.60 4.82
C SER A 288 1.70 -0.57 5.09
N VAL A 289 2.99 -0.31 5.28
CA VAL A 289 4.01 -1.33 5.58
C VAL A 289 4.13 -1.64 7.07
N GLY A 290 3.32 -0.98 7.90
CA GLY A 290 3.37 -1.08 9.36
C GLY A 290 4.40 -0.11 9.98
N ALA A 291 4.62 -0.25 11.29
CA ALA A 291 5.53 0.62 12.06
C ALA A 291 7.02 0.36 11.75
N MET A 292 7.39 0.31 10.46
CA MET A 292 8.76 -0.02 10.03
C MET A 292 9.71 1.18 10.06
N LEU A 293 9.18 2.42 10.08
CA LEU A 293 10.04 3.60 10.10
C LEU A 293 10.52 3.88 11.54
N PRO A 294 11.84 3.87 11.78
CA PRO A 294 12.38 4.17 13.09
C PRO A 294 11.95 5.55 13.57
N SER A 295 11.57 5.66 14.85
CA SER A 295 11.15 6.94 15.45
C SER A 295 12.22 8.03 15.33
N ALA A 296 13.51 7.64 15.32
CA ALA A 296 14.61 8.56 15.09
C ALA A 296 14.59 9.16 13.67
N LEU A 297 14.28 8.33 12.65
CA LEU A 297 14.16 8.79 11.26
C LEU A 297 12.96 9.73 11.10
N LEU A 298 11.83 9.40 11.69
CA LEU A 298 10.63 10.24 11.68
C LEU A 298 10.88 11.60 12.32
N ARG A 299 11.60 11.64 13.46
CA ARG A 299 11.97 12.90 14.11
C ARG A 299 12.97 13.72 13.29
N ALA A 300 14.00 13.08 12.74
CA ALA A 300 15.02 13.76 11.94
C ALA A 300 14.47 14.33 10.64
N ALA A 301 13.47 13.68 10.05
CA ALA A 301 12.86 14.08 8.78
C ALA A 301 11.55 14.87 8.93
N HIS A 302 11.16 15.27 10.14
CA HIS A 302 9.85 15.85 10.48
C HIS A 302 9.40 17.00 9.53
N SER A 303 10.31 17.87 9.10
CA SER A 303 9.99 18.97 8.18
C SER A 303 9.90 18.55 6.70
N ARG A 304 10.40 17.35 6.33
CA ARG A 304 10.50 16.85 4.95
C ARG A 304 9.72 15.56 4.69
N LEU A 305 9.07 15.00 5.71
CA LEU A 305 8.38 13.72 5.61
C LEU A 305 6.97 13.82 6.20
N SER A 306 5.97 13.53 5.38
CA SER A 306 4.59 13.30 5.80
C SER A 306 4.28 11.81 5.79
N LEU A 307 3.76 11.30 6.90
CA LEU A 307 3.30 9.90 7.02
C LEU A 307 1.78 9.89 7.11
N LEU A 308 1.12 9.31 6.10
CA LEU A 308 -0.34 9.25 6.00
C LEU A 308 -0.85 7.91 6.53
N PRO A 309 -1.80 7.90 7.49
CA PRO A 309 -2.37 6.68 8.03
C PRO A 309 -3.34 6.04 7.03
N VAL A 310 -3.19 4.73 6.76
CA VAL A 310 -4.13 3.98 5.90
C VAL A 310 -5.29 3.36 6.68
N ALA A 311 -5.23 3.34 8.01
CA ALA A 311 -6.29 2.79 8.84
C ALA A 311 -7.68 3.39 8.57
N PRO A 312 -7.86 4.71 8.36
CA PRO A 312 -9.15 5.29 8.03
C PRO A 312 -9.73 4.73 6.72
N LEU A 313 -8.91 4.50 5.69
CA LEU A 313 -9.36 3.94 4.42
C LEU A 313 -9.88 2.51 4.60
N PHE A 314 -9.12 1.64 5.25
CA PHE A 314 -9.57 0.28 5.56
C PHE A 314 -10.79 0.27 6.48
N GLY A 315 -10.80 1.08 7.53
CA GLY A 315 -11.91 1.15 8.48
C GLY A 315 -13.22 1.59 7.84
N GLN A 316 -13.19 2.60 6.98
CA GLN A 316 -14.35 3.03 6.20
C GLN A 316 -14.81 1.95 5.22
N THR A 317 -13.87 1.24 4.58
CA THR A 317 -14.18 0.11 3.70
C THR A 317 -14.93 -0.98 4.48
N LEU A 318 -14.46 -1.36 5.66
CA LEU A 318 -15.12 -2.35 6.49
C LEU A 318 -16.51 -1.89 6.94
N ARG A 319 -16.67 -0.63 7.35
CA ARG A 319 -18.00 -0.08 7.70
C ARG A 319 -18.98 -0.22 6.55
N ARG A 320 -18.60 0.21 5.33
CA ARG A 320 -19.46 0.11 4.14
C ARG A 320 -19.80 -1.32 3.78
N MET A 321 -18.85 -2.24 3.89
CA MET A 321 -19.11 -3.67 3.67
C MET A 321 -20.13 -4.22 4.67
N LEU A 322 -20.06 -3.84 5.95
CA LEU A 322 -20.96 -4.28 7.00
C LEU A 322 -22.36 -3.67 6.91
N THR A 323 -22.48 -2.47 6.34
CA THR A 323 -23.78 -1.78 6.11
C THR A 323 -24.31 -2.01 4.69
N ALA A 324 -23.64 -2.87 3.89
CA ALA A 324 -23.97 -3.12 2.48
C ALA A 324 -23.95 -1.85 1.60
N GLU A 325 -23.13 -0.86 1.98
CA GLU A 325 -22.92 0.35 1.19
C GLU A 325 -21.82 0.14 0.12
N PRO A 326 -21.89 0.85 -1.02
CA PRO A 326 -20.87 0.76 -2.07
C PRO A 326 -19.51 1.32 -1.59
N VAL A 327 -18.44 0.59 -1.87
CA VAL A 327 -17.05 1.01 -1.59
C VAL A 327 -16.52 1.99 -2.64
N ALA A 328 -17.06 1.97 -3.86
CA ALA A 328 -16.58 2.77 -4.99
C ALA A 328 -16.36 4.27 -4.68
N PRO A 329 -17.22 4.97 -3.92
CA PRO A 329 -16.97 6.38 -3.58
C PRO A 329 -15.65 6.67 -2.87
N LEU A 330 -15.10 5.69 -2.12
CA LEU A 330 -13.80 5.83 -1.45
C LEU A 330 -12.61 5.82 -2.44
N LEU A 331 -12.82 5.30 -3.67
CA LEU A 331 -11.82 5.25 -4.72
C LEU A 331 -11.79 6.53 -5.57
N GLU A 332 -12.86 7.33 -5.50
CA GLU A 332 -13.01 8.57 -6.28
C GLU A 332 -12.62 9.81 -5.47
N ARG A 333 -13.00 9.84 -4.20
CA ARG A 333 -12.76 11.01 -3.35
C ARG A 333 -12.59 10.59 -1.88
N TRP A 334 -11.59 11.19 -1.22
CA TRP A 334 -11.42 11.06 0.22
C TRP A 334 -12.54 11.81 0.95
N PRO A 335 -13.23 11.19 1.90
CA PRO A 335 -14.25 11.89 2.71
C PRO A 335 -13.60 13.02 3.51
N ALA A 336 -14.30 14.16 3.57
CA ALA A 336 -13.88 15.33 4.34
C ALA A 336 -13.93 15.07 5.85
#